data_12349f1c423ee307907c231f1a4f27dd
#
_entry.id   12349f1c423ee307907c231f1a4f27dd
#
_cell.length_a   1.000
_cell.length_b   1.000
_cell.length_c   1.000
_cell.angle_alpha   90.00
_cell.angle_beta   90.00
_cell.angle_gamma   90.00
#
_symmetry.space_group_name_H-M   'P 1'
#
loop_
_entity.id
_entity.type
_entity.pdbx_description
1 polymer ?
#
loop_
_entity_poly.entity_id
_entity_poly.type
_entity_poly.pdbx_seq_one_letter_code
_entity_poly.pdbx_strand_id
1 'polypeptide(L)'
;MKELIYTLIFAGLGILLIVLLLFMFLPRNKDDTSTETMRYTAGVYTSSITFQEHAVDVQVIVDSNQITSIALVNLDDTVTTMYPLMEPAMESIRTQVLEKQSTEGITYQTDNQYTSMVLLQAIDNALSKAESAANE
;
A
#
# COMPACT_ATOMS: atom_id res chain seq x y z
N MET A 1 -32.32 -5.78 51.54
CA MET A 1 -32.67 -5.45 50.16
C MET A 1 -31.63 -4.68 49.44
N LYS A 2 -30.96 -3.76 50.11
CA LYS A 2 -29.90 -3.02 49.48
C LYS A 2 -28.75 -3.93 49.05
N GLU A 3 -28.49 -4.95 49.85
CA GLU A 3 -27.39 -5.90 49.53
C GLU A 3 -27.67 -6.68 48.28
N LEU A 4 -28.90 -7.05 48.02
CA LEU A 4 -29.28 -7.76 46.80
C LEU A 4 -29.08 -6.87 45.57
N ILE A 5 -29.41 -5.60 45.71
CA ILE A 5 -29.23 -4.65 44.61
C ILE A 5 -27.76 -4.46 44.30
N TYR A 6 -26.92 -4.34 45.33
CA TYR A 6 -25.48 -4.19 45.11
C TYR A 6 -24.87 -5.43 44.47
N THR A 7 -25.32 -6.61 44.88
CA THR A 7 -24.86 -7.87 44.30
C THR A 7 -25.27 -7.96 42.83
N LEU A 8 -26.50 -7.53 42.54
CA LEU A 8 -27.00 -7.54 41.17
C LEU A 8 -26.24 -6.57 40.28
N ILE A 9 -25.98 -5.37 40.80
CA ILE A 9 -25.20 -4.37 40.05
C ILE A 9 -23.78 -4.85 39.82
N PHE A 10 -23.16 -5.46 40.80
CA PHE A 10 -21.82 -5.99 40.72
C PHE A 10 -21.74 -7.12 39.71
N ALA A 11 -22.72 -8.02 39.74
CA ALA A 11 -22.79 -9.11 38.76
C ALA A 11 -22.99 -8.58 37.35
N GLY A 12 -23.84 -7.58 37.17
CA GLY A 12 -24.07 -6.95 35.88
C GLY A 12 -22.82 -6.28 35.34
N LEU A 13 -22.08 -5.59 36.21
CA LEU A 13 -20.83 -4.95 35.83
C LEU A 13 -19.78 -6.00 35.43
N GLY A 14 -19.74 -7.11 36.17
CA GLY A 14 -18.82 -8.20 35.83
C GLY A 14 -19.11 -8.80 34.46
N ILE A 15 -20.40 -9.03 34.19
CA ILE A 15 -20.81 -9.57 32.88
C ILE A 15 -20.51 -8.56 31.79
N LEU A 16 -20.76 -7.29 32.01
CA LEU A 16 -20.44 -6.25 31.04
C LEU A 16 -18.96 -6.21 30.75
N LEU A 17 -18.13 -6.34 31.77
CA LEU A 17 -16.68 -6.34 31.61
C LEU A 17 -16.23 -7.55 30.82
N ILE A 18 -16.80 -8.73 31.08
CA ILE A 18 -16.48 -9.95 30.35
C ILE A 18 -16.85 -9.79 28.86
N VAL A 19 -18.03 -9.24 28.61
CA VAL A 19 -18.50 -9.01 27.24
C VAL A 19 -17.55 -8.03 26.52
N LEU A 20 -17.12 -6.99 27.21
CA LEU A 20 -16.19 -6.02 26.66
C LEU A 20 -14.85 -6.67 26.34
N LEU A 21 -14.35 -7.51 27.25
CA LEU A 21 -13.11 -8.24 27.03
C LEU A 21 -13.24 -9.21 25.87
N LEU A 22 -14.34 -9.93 25.79
CA LEU A 22 -14.58 -10.83 24.66
C LEU A 22 -14.63 -10.06 23.35
N PHE A 23 -15.25 -8.89 23.37
CA PHE A 23 -15.33 -8.05 22.18
C PHE A 23 -13.97 -7.54 21.76
N MET A 24 -13.10 -7.31 22.74
CA MET A 24 -11.77 -6.81 22.47
C MET A 24 -10.82 -7.92 22.01
N PHE A 25 -11.00 -9.12 22.58
CA PHE A 25 -10.18 -10.26 22.23
C PHE A 25 -10.75 -11.10 21.11
N LEU A 26 -12.02 -10.93 20.78
CA LEU A 26 -12.53 -11.61 19.64
C LEU A 26 -11.80 -11.06 18.44
N PRO A 27 -11.15 -11.92 17.68
CA PRO A 27 -10.55 -11.47 16.47
C PRO A 27 -11.69 -10.92 15.67
N ARG A 28 -11.69 -9.64 15.48
CA ARG A 28 -12.52 -9.09 14.54
C ARG A 28 -12.09 -9.64 13.29
N ASN A 29 -12.78 -10.61 12.94
CA ASN A 29 -12.63 -11.09 11.68
C ASN A 29 -13.10 -10.08 10.76
N LYS A 30 -12.33 -9.19 10.59
CA LYS A 30 -12.47 -8.50 9.55
C LYS A 30 -12.15 -9.27 8.49
N ASP A 31 -12.83 -9.84 8.33
CA ASP A 31 -12.88 -10.52 7.41
C ASP A 31 -12.21 -10.83 6.59
N ASP A 32 -12.12 -10.81 6.62
CA ASP A 32 -11.59 -10.84 5.98
C ASP A 32 -10.76 -11.48 5.76
N THR A 33 -10.41 -11.47 6.34
CA THR A 33 -9.56 -12.02 6.35
C THR A 33 -9.35 -12.86 5.67
N SER A 34 -9.86 -12.93 5.52
CA SER A 34 -9.83 -13.60 5.01
C SER A 34 -9.36 -14.07 4.26
N THR A 35 -9.22 -14.22 4.12
CA THR A 35 -8.99 -14.94 3.44
C THR A 35 -8.21 -14.75 2.66
N GLU A 36 -7.80 -14.21 2.87
CA GLU A 36 -7.13 -14.14 2.42
C GLU A 36 -6.59 -14.23 1.47
N THR A 37 -6.77 -13.63 0.87
CA THR A 37 -6.09 -13.50 -0.25
C THR A 37 -5.12 -12.47 -0.05
N MET A 38 -3.91 -12.81 -0.02
CA MET A 38 -2.85 -11.88 -0.08
C MET A 38 -2.95 -11.17 -1.41
N ARG A 39 -2.98 -9.89 -1.35
CA ARG A 39 -3.06 -9.08 -2.54
C ARG A 39 -1.77 -9.16 -3.33
N TYR A 40 -0.66 -9.25 -2.63
CA TYR A 40 0.67 -9.34 -3.23
C TYR A 40 1.47 -10.41 -2.55
N THR A 41 2.51 -10.89 -3.23
CA THR A 41 3.55 -11.65 -2.56
C THR A 41 4.60 -10.64 -2.08
N ALA A 42 4.85 -10.61 -0.80
CA ALA A 42 5.80 -9.67 -0.21
C ALA A 42 7.16 -9.79 -0.89
N GLY A 43 7.76 -8.66 -1.21
CA GLY A 43 9.07 -8.65 -1.85
C GLY A 43 9.33 -7.35 -2.58
N VAL A 44 10.39 -7.38 -3.38
CA VAL A 44 10.83 -6.24 -4.16
C VAL A 44 10.63 -6.56 -5.62
N TYR A 45 9.93 -5.70 -6.33
CA TYR A 45 9.63 -5.88 -7.74
C TYR A 45 10.11 -4.66 -8.51
N THR A 46 10.72 -4.91 -9.65
CA THR A 46 11.32 -3.84 -10.45
C THR A 46 10.76 -3.90 -11.86
N SER A 47 10.52 -2.73 -12.42
CA SER A 47 10.13 -2.58 -13.82
C SER A 47 11.03 -1.55 -14.46
N SER A 48 11.53 -1.84 -15.66
CA SER A 48 12.44 -0.93 -16.34
C SER A 48 11.69 -0.04 -17.31
N ILE A 49 12.11 1.22 -17.35
CA ILE A 49 11.59 2.19 -18.31
C ILE A 49 12.79 2.61 -19.17
N THR A 50 12.59 2.66 -20.48
CA THR A 50 13.63 3.15 -21.37
C THR A 50 13.26 4.53 -21.89
N PHE A 51 14.11 5.50 -21.61
CA PHE A 51 13.98 6.84 -22.17
C PHE A 51 15.12 6.98 -23.18
N GLN A 52 14.77 6.94 -24.46
CA GLN A 52 15.76 6.98 -25.55
C GLN A 52 16.76 5.82 -25.38
N GLU A 53 17.99 6.12 -25.00
CA GLU A 53 19.01 5.09 -24.82
C GLU A 53 19.29 4.80 -23.34
N HIS A 54 18.55 5.44 -22.44
CA HIS A 54 18.80 5.32 -21.02
C HIS A 54 17.68 4.53 -20.35
N ALA A 55 18.06 3.58 -19.54
CA ALA A 55 17.11 2.78 -18.78
C ALA A 55 17.09 3.23 -17.35
N VAL A 56 15.89 3.34 -16.80
CA VAL A 56 15.66 3.68 -15.40
C VAL A 56 14.74 2.62 -14.82
N ASP A 57 15.06 2.13 -13.65
CA ASP A 57 14.25 1.10 -13.03
C ASP A 57 13.35 1.70 -11.95
N VAL A 58 12.11 1.29 -11.95
CA VAL A 58 11.18 1.63 -10.88
C VAL A 58 11.09 0.43 -9.96
N GLN A 59 11.41 0.64 -8.71
CA GLN A 59 11.40 -0.41 -7.71
C GLN A 59 10.18 -0.23 -6.81
N VAL A 60 9.40 -1.28 -6.65
CA VAL A 60 8.23 -1.28 -5.79
C VAL A 60 8.43 -2.36 -4.74
N ILE A 61 8.31 -1.98 -3.48
CA ILE A 61 8.38 -2.92 -2.37
C ILE A 61 6.98 -3.07 -1.82
N VAL A 62 6.51 -4.31 -1.74
CA VAL A 62 5.17 -4.61 -1.26
C VAL A 62 5.22 -5.59 -0.11
N ASP A 63 4.22 -5.46 0.74
CA ASP A 63 3.91 -6.42 1.77
C ASP A 63 2.78 -7.31 1.23
N SER A 64 2.33 -8.28 1.99
CA SER A 64 1.27 -9.17 1.50
C SER A 64 -0.03 -8.44 1.17
N ASN A 65 -0.29 -7.31 1.80
CA ASN A 65 -1.55 -6.60 1.59
C ASN A 65 -1.41 -5.15 1.17
N GLN A 66 -0.20 -4.64 1.11
CA GLN A 66 -0.03 -3.21 0.85
C GLN A 66 1.30 -2.90 0.18
N ILE A 67 1.33 -1.76 -0.48
CA ILE A 67 2.54 -1.21 -1.06
C ILE A 67 3.25 -0.43 0.03
N THR A 68 4.51 -0.71 0.27
CA THR A 68 5.27 -0.08 1.34
C THR A 68 6.24 0.99 0.85
N SER A 69 6.76 0.83 -0.37
CA SER A 69 7.72 1.80 -0.90
C SER A 69 7.76 1.77 -2.41
N ILE A 70 8.04 2.93 -3.01
CA ILE A 70 8.24 3.05 -4.44
C ILE A 70 9.41 4.00 -4.62
N ALA A 71 10.36 3.61 -5.47
CA ALA A 71 11.55 4.42 -5.68
C ALA A 71 12.10 4.23 -7.10
N LEU A 72 12.86 5.21 -7.53
CA LEU A 72 13.63 5.07 -8.78
C LEU A 72 15.01 4.55 -8.40
N VAL A 73 15.48 3.55 -9.11
CA VAL A 73 16.81 2.99 -8.91
C VAL A 73 17.56 3.04 -10.23
N ASN A 74 18.86 2.91 -10.17
CA ASN A 74 19.74 3.01 -11.33
C ASN A 74 19.59 4.34 -12.06
N LEU A 75 19.36 5.39 -11.31
CA LEU A 75 19.17 6.71 -11.87
C LEU A 75 20.54 7.33 -12.15
N ASP A 76 20.84 7.46 -13.42
CA ASP A 76 22.09 8.00 -13.89
C ASP A 76 22.04 9.52 -13.85
N ASP A 77 23.18 10.16 -13.63
CA ASP A 77 23.28 11.62 -13.66
C ASP A 77 22.83 12.19 -15.00
N THR A 78 23.11 11.49 -16.07
CA THR A 78 22.67 11.90 -17.40
C THR A 78 21.15 11.95 -17.49
N VAL A 79 20.49 10.93 -16.96
CA VAL A 79 19.03 10.86 -16.96
C VAL A 79 18.44 11.98 -16.12
N THR A 80 19.02 12.23 -14.95
CA THR A 80 18.55 13.30 -14.06
C THR A 80 18.69 14.66 -14.74
N THR A 81 19.76 14.87 -15.48
CA THR A 81 19.99 16.11 -16.19
C THR A 81 19.04 16.29 -17.36
N MET A 82 18.80 15.21 -18.12
CA MET A 82 17.93 15.25 -19.31
C MET A 82 16.45 15.28 -18.94
N TYR A 83 16.10 14.69 -17.84
CA TYR A 83 14.70 14.60 -17.40
C TYR A 83 14.54 15.15 -15.99
N PRO A 84 14.69 16.46 -15.81
CA PRO A 84 14.65 17.05 -14.45
C PRO A 84 13.30 16.95 -13.76
N LEU A 85 12.23 16.66 -14.51
CA LEU A 85 10.89 16.52 -13.94
C LEU A 85 10.60 15.11 -13.45
N MET A 86 11.53 14.18 -13.67
CA MET A 86 11.30 12.78 -13.34
C MET A 86 11.16 12.55 -11.82
N GLU A 87 12.07 13.11 -11.04
CA GLU A 87 12.01 12.95 -9.59
C GLU A 87 10.78 13.60 -8.96
N PRO A 88 10.44 14.86 -9.29
CA PRO A 88 9.23 15.46 -8.77
C PRO A 88 7.97 14.69 -9.20
N ALA A 89 7.94 14.19 -10.44
CA ALA A 89 6.81 13.41 -10.91
C ALA A 89 6.68 12.11 -10.13
N MET A 90 7.81 11.43 -9.91
CA MET A 90 7.80 10.19 -9.15
C MET A 90 7.34 10.43 -7.70
N GLU A 91 7.81 11.50 -7.09
CA GLU A 91 7.42 11.80 -5.72
C GLU A 91 5.93 12.05 -5.59
N SER A 92 5.36 12.78 -6.54
CA SER A 92 3.93 13.05 -6.57
C SER A 92 3.13 11.75 -6.74
N ILE A 93 3.54 10.92 -7.68
CA ILE A 93 2.87 9.65 -7.94
C ILE A 93 3.02 8.71 -6.75
N ARG A 94 4.23 8.62 -6.21
CA ARG A 94 4.52 7.75 -5.07
C ARG A 94 3.63 8.09 -3.88
N THR A 95 3.52 9.37 -3.56
CA THR A 95 2.69 9.81 -2.46
C THR A 95 1.24 9.39 -2.66
N GLN A 96 0.71 9.59 -3.86
CA GLN A 96 -0.67 9.24 -4.15
C GLN A 96 -0.90 7.73 -4.13
N VAL A 97 0.01 6.97 -4.73
CA VAL A 97 -0.12 5.51 -4.79
C VAL A 97 -0.04 4.92 -3.38
N LEU A 98 0.89 5.38 -2.56
CA LEU A 98 1.01 4.88 -1.19
C LEU A 98 -0.21 5.25 -0.35
N GLU A 99 -0.75 6.43 -0.58
CA GLU A 99 -1.92 6.88 0.16
C GLU A 99 -3.17 6.12 -0.25
N LYS A 100 -3.36 5.93 -1.55
CA LYS A 100 -4.52 5.23 -2.08
C LYS A 100 -4.35 3.72 -2.15
N GLN A 101 -3.12 3.25 -2.08
CA GLN A 101 -2.77 1.85 -2.25
C GLN A 101 -3.28 1.31 -3.59
N SER A 102 -3.20 2.15 -4.62
CA SER A 102 -3.69 1.82 -5.95
C SER A 102 -3.05 2.75 -6.97
N THR A 103 -2.95 2.29 -8.21
CA THR A 103 -2.49 3.10 -9.32
C THR A 103 -3.65 3.80 -10.03
N GLU A 104 -4.87 3.58 -9.58
CA GLU A 104 -6.03 4.19 -10.19
C GLU A 104 -6.32 5.56 -9.58
N GLY A 105 -6.83 6.46 -10.38
CA GLY A 105 -7.22 7.78 -9.91
C GLY A 105 -6.07 8.68 -9.54
N ILE A 106 -4.90 8.42 -10.10
CA ILE A 106 -3.71 9.24 -9.84
C ILE A 106 -3.77 10.47 -10.73
N THR A 107 -3.50 11.62 -10.13
CA THR A 107 -3.47 12.88 -10.86
C THR A 107 -2.04 13.31 -11.09
N TYR A 108 -1.77 13.94 -12.21
CA TYR A 108 -0.45 14.48 -12.50
C TYR A 108 -0.57 15.91 -13.02
N GLN A 109 0.54 16.61 -12.86
CA GLN A 109 0.61 17.98 -13.36
C GLN A 109 0.76 17.95 -14.86
N THR A 110 0.22 18.98 -15.51
CA THR A 110 0.26 19.11 -16.97
C THR A 110 1.69 19.16 -17.47
N ASP A 111 2.58 19.79 -16.73
CA ASP A 111 3.98 19.98 -17.13
C ASP A 111 4.75 18.67 -17.24
N ASN A 112 4.37 17.67 -16.46
CA ASN A 112 5.07 16.40 -16.45
C ASN A 112 4.16 15.20 -16.70
N GLN A 113 3.08 15.43 -17.43
CA GLN A 113 2.06 14.42 -17.66
C GLN A 113 2.62 13.18 -18.33
N TYR A 114 3.43 13.35 -19.38
CA TYR A 114 4.01 12.22 -20.09
C TYR A 114 4.94 11.40 -19.19
N THR A 115 5.83 12.08 -18.48
CA THR A 115 6.74 11.41 -17.55
C THR A 115 5.97 10.68 -16.46
N SER A 116 4.94 11.32 -15.92
CA SER A 116 4.10 10.71 -14.90
C SER A 116 3.39 9.46 -15.38
N MET A 117 2.85 9.51 -16.60
CA MET A 117 2.18 8.35 -17.18
C MET A 117 3.12 7.17 -17.35
N VAL A 118 4.33 7.42 -17.82
CA VAL A 118 5.33 6.37 -18.00
C VAL A 118 5.74 5.77 -16.66
N LEU A 119 5.96 6.62 -15.67
CA LEU A 119 6.31 6.16 -14.33
C LEU A 119 5.20 5.34 -13.70
N LEU A 120 3.96 5.81 -13.84
CA LEU A 120 2.81 5.12 -13.31
C LEU A 120 2.64 3.75 -13.96
N GLN A 121 2.86 3.67 -15.26
CA GLN A 121 2.78 2.42 -15.98
C GLN A 121 3.84 1.42 -15.48
N ALA A 122 5.05 1.92 -15.21
CA ALA A 122 6.11 1.07 -14.67
C ALA A 122 5.75 0.56 -13.27
N ILE A 123 5.17 1.40 -12.45
CA ILE A 123 4.69 1.00 -11.12
C ILE A 123 3.63 -0.09 -11.26
N ASP A 124 2.70 0.12 -12.18
CA ASP A 124 1.63 -0.83 -12.43
C ASP A 124 2.17 -2.18 -12.89
N ASN A 125 3.18 -2.16 -13.77
CA ASN A 125 3.82 -3.38 -14.22
C ASN A 125 4.50 -4.14 -13.07
N ALA A 126 5.19 -3.41 -12.20
CA ALA A 126 5.83 -4.02 -11.04
C ALA A 126 4.79 -4.62 -10.10
N LEU A 127 3.68 -3.93 -9.88
CA LEU A 127 2.59 -4.44 -9.04
C LEU A 127 1.94 -5.67 -9.65
N SER A 128 1.82 -5.70 -10.98
CA SER A 128 1.29 -6.88 -11.67
C SER A 128 2.14 -8.11 -11.42
N LYS A 129 3.46 -7.93 -11.36
CA LYS A 129 4.37 -9.03 -11.04
C LYS A 129 4.12 -9.54 -9.62
N ALA A 130 3.90 -8.62 -8.68
CA ALA A 130 3.64 -8.97 -7.29
C ALA A 130 2.31 -9.70 -7.15
N GLU A 131 1.30 -9.28 -7.89
CA GLU A 131 -0.01 -9.91 -7.88
C GLU A 131 0.03 -11.29 -8.53
N SER A 132 0.76 -11.41 -9.63
CA SER A 132 0.91 -12.71 -10.30
C SER A 132 1.60 -13.73 -9.39
N ALA A 133 2.63 -13.29 -8.67
CA ALA A 133 3.32 -14.17 -7.73
C ALA A 133 2.40 -14.64 -6.62
N ALA A 134 1.50 -13.77 -6.16
CA ALA A 134 0.55 -14.12 -5.10
C ALA A 134 -0.49 -15.14 -5.58
N ASN A 135 -0.75 -15.17 -6.88
CA ASN A 135 -1.75 -16.07 -7.44
C ASN A 135 -1.19 -17.42 -7.88
N GLU A 136 0.08 -17.62 -7.70
CA GLU A 136 0.71 -18.92 -8.01
C GLU A 136 0.69 -19.87 -6.79
#